data_fefb9437943d3cfe5739b1425b5c4f36
#
_entry.id   fefb9437943d3cfe5739b1425b5c4f36
#
_cell.length_a   1.000
_cell.length_b   1.000
_cell.length_c   1.000
_cell.angle_alpha   90.00
_cell.angle_beta   90.00
_cell.angle_gamma   90.00
#
_symmetry.space_group_name_H-M   'P 1'
#
loop_
_entity.id
_entity.type
_entity.pdbx_description
1 polymer ?
#
loop_
_entity_poly.entity_id
_entity_poly.type
_entity_poly.pdbx_seq_one_letter_code
_entity_poly.pdbx_strand_id
1 'polypeptide(L)'
;MLQPIKSALTKTLSRQLVVVITLFLALVLSLFSWEMMQRQLKREVRQQQEQVLALAGSLAVSSGVWVSARDYSGLQEIVQGVAQFPDLRYAMVLDTQGLVLAHLQAQHRGQYLTDLPEPSAPRVLHMADHVTDITQPIRLDASHVGWVRVGVGNEGFKAAFAQTRRDMAFFTIFSIALGSWLATFMARYQTRRLRHVERVARALQQGQSHLRAQVSGVDEAAQLAEHFNAMLDRIEDRERALRHSETLLRHSQKLGKIGSWEWVTDKATMYWTPETFHIHDLPVETDKTKMQTAIERSAACYPPPEREKVLKAFWLCVQQGVPYDLECRFITAKQRHLWIHTQGQAQMQGGKVVKVVGYIADITERKTMEEEIRNLAYFDPLTALPNRRMLTDRLQAAIASSERSGNYGGLIYLDLDNFKPLNDTHGHAAGDLLLIEAAKRLLHCVRQIDTVARTGGDEFVVVLNGLSSKVSTAAAECQHISAKILAALSMPYRLSAAPNGPQVPPIEHHCTASLGATLFKGQDLCLHDIMKKADAAMYQAKAAGRNRVQFDAALGGHNLDPSSAHLLLN
;
A
#
# COMPACT_ATOMS: atom_id res chain seq x y z
N MET A 1 37.50 -17.42 -33.00
CA MET A 1 37.40 -18.54 -32.04
C MET A 1 37.46 -18.13 -30.54
N LEU A 2 37.64 -16.85 -30.19
CA LEU A 2 37.78 -16.36 -28.80
C LEU A 2 36.47 -15.81 -28.16
N GLN A 3 35.43 -15.53 -28.91
CA GLN A 3 34.16 -14.99 -28.37
C GLN A 3 33.34 -15.98 -27.52
N PRO A 4 33.20 -17.27 -27.84
CA PRO A 4 32.40 -18.18 -27.00
C PRO A 4 33.09 -18.50 -25.66
N ILE A 5 34.42 -18.41 -25.60
CA ILE A 5 35.16 -18.65 -24.36
C ILE A 5 35.00 -17.47 -23.39
N LYS A 6 34.99 -16.21 -23.88
CA LYS A 6 34.71 -15.02 -23.07
C LYS A 6 33.34 -15.08 -22.42
N SER A 7 32.30 -15.46 -23.17
CA SER A 7 30.93 -15.51 -22.65
C SER A 7 30.68 -16.63 -21.63
N ALA A 8 31.39 -17.74 -21.73
CA ALA A 8 31.28 -18.85 -20.78
C ALA A 8 32.03 -18.58 -19.46
N LEU A 9 33.12 -17.84 -19.52
CA LEU A 9 33.98 -17.48 -18.36
C LEU A 9 33.38 -16.35 -17.51
N THR A 10 32.56 -15.47 -18.10
CA THR A 10 32.00 -14.28 -17.42
C THR A 10 30.62 -14.47 -16.77
N LYS A 11 30.00 -15.64 -16.93
CA LYS A 11 28.59 -15.86 -16.49
C LYS A 11 28.35 -15.91 -14.98
N THR A 12 29.37 -16.14 -14.15
CA THR A 12 29.20 -16.16 -12.69
C THR A 12 30.42 -15.59 -11.98
N LEU A 13 30.20 -14.82 -10.92
CA LEU A 13 31.25 -14.21 -10.09
C LEU A 13 32.29 -15.25 -9.61
N SER A 14 31.82 -16.45 -9.22
CA SER A 14 32.69 -17.54 -8.80
C SER A 14 33.66 -18.02 -9.89
N ARG A 15 33.21 -18.09 -11.15
CA ARG A 15 34.09 -18.49 -12.28
C ARG A 15 35.11 -17.41 -12.60
N GLN A 16 34.69 -16.14 -12.56
CA GLN A 16 35.61 -15.02 -12.76
C GLN A 16 36.74 -15.03 -11.72
N LEU A 17 36.40 -15.21 -10.46
CA LEU A 17 37.35 -15.21 -9.36
C LEU A 17 38.31 -16.39 -9.44
N VAL A 18 37.82 -17.60 -9.76
CA VAL A 18 38.66 -18.79 -9.98
C VAL A 18 39.63 -18.56 -11.13
N VAL A 19 39.18 -18.03 -12.27
CA VAL A 19 40.03 -17.77 -13.43
C VAL A 19 41.11 -16.76 -13.10
N VAL A 20 40.77 -15.65 -12.44
CA VAL A 20 41.74 -14.62 -12.06
C VAL A 20 42.82 -15.19 -11.10
N ILE A 21 42.40 -15.91 -10.07
CA ILE A 21 43.32 -16.53 -9.10
C ILE A 21 44.20 -17.57 -9.78
N THR A 22 43.63 -18.42 -10.64
CA THR A 22 44.42 -19.43 -11.37
C THR A 22 45.45 -18.81 -12.30
N LEU A 23 45.08 -17.78 -13.07
CA LEU A 23 46.00 -17.06 -13.95
C LEU A 23 47.10 -16.35 -13.16
N PHE A 24 46.74 -15.70 -12.06
CA PHE A 24 47.72 -15.06 -11.18
C PHE A 24 48.70 -16.08 -10.58
N LEU A 25 48.19 -17.20 -10.06
CA LEU A 25 49.00 -18.26 -9.50
C LEU A 25 49.90 -18.88 -10.55
N ALA A 26 49.39 -19.14 -11.75
CA ALA A 26 50.16 -19.66 -12.88
C ALA A 26 51.30 -18.71 -13.27
N LEU A 27 51.01 -17.41 -13.34
CA LEU A 27 52.03 -16.39 -13.66
C LEU A 27 53.14 -16.36 -12.60
N VAL A 28 52.75 -16.25 -11.33
CA VAL A 28 53.71 -16.14 -10.22
C VAL A 28 54.58 -17.40 -10.09
N LEU A 29 53.96 -18.60 -10.14
CA LEU A 29 54.69 -19.86 -10.04
C LEU A 29 55.58 -20.10 -11.26
N SER A 30 55.15 -19.71 -12.46
CA SER A 30 55.97 -19.83 -13.66
C SER A 30 57.18 -18.89 -13.62
N LEU A 31 57.00 -17.65 -13.19
CA LEU A 31 58.08 -16.69 -13.01
C LEU A 31 59.09 -17.16 -11.94
N PHE A 32 58.57 -17.65 -10.82
CA PHE A 32 59.42 -18.18 -9.76
C PHE A 32 60.20 -19.42 -10.22
N SER A 33 59.54 -20.35 -10.88
CA SER A 33 60.18 -21.55 -11.45
C SER A 33 61.25 -21.18 -12.48
N TRP A 34 60.98 -20.20 -13.35
CA TRP A 34 61.94 -19.68 -14.30
C TRP A 34 63.20 -19.09 -13.61
N GLU A 35 62.97 -18.19 -12.64
CA GLU A 35 64.07 -17.56 -11.91
C GLU A 35 64.93 -18.60 -11.14
N MET A 36 64.23 -19.55 -10.47
CA MET A 36 64.94 -20.62 -9.76
C MET A 36 65.72 -21.52 -10.69
N MET A 37 65.21 -21.84 -11.88
CA MET A 37 65.92 -22.59 -12.92
C MET A 37 67.15 -21.85 -13.40
N GLN A 38 67.05 -20.54 -13.65
CA GLN A 38 68.18 -19.73 -14.07
C GLN A 38 69.28 -19.67 -12.99
N ARG A 39 68.90 -19.55 -11.74
CA ARG A 39 69.88 -19.58 -10.63
C ARG A 39 70.53 -20.94 -10.47
N GLN A 40 69.79 -22.01 -10.61
CA GLN A 40 70.29 -23.38 -10.54
C GLN A 40 71.33 -23.62 -11.68
N LEU A 41 70.98 -23.27 -12.92
CA LEU A 41 71.83 -23.36 -14.08
C LEU A 41 73.20 -22.64 -13.86
N LYS A 42 73.12 -21.39 -13.39
CA LYS A 42 74.36 -20.60 -13.12
C LYS A 42 75.24 -21.24 -12.02
N ARG A 43 74.64 -21.81 -10.98
CA ARG A 43 75.32 -22.49 -9.89
C ARG A 43 76.04 -23.75 -10.39
N GLU A 44 75.33 -24.59 -11.13
CA GLU A 44 75.85 -25.85 -11.65
C GLU A 44 77.01 -25.61 -12.64
N VAL A 45 76.83 -24.65 -13.57
CA VAL A 45 77.88 -24.28 -14.51
C VAL A 45 79.13 -23.79 -13.78
N ARG A 46 78.94 -22.93 -12.78
CA ARG A 46 80.08 -22.44 -11.98
C ARG A 46 80.75 -23.54 -11.19
N GLN A 47 80.05 -24.44 -10.58
CA GLN A 47 80.57 -25.56 -9.83
C GLN A 47 81.36 -26.49 -10.73
N GLN A 48 80.83 -26.82 -11.94
CA GLN A 48 81.55 -27.61 -12.92
C GLN A 48 82.86 -26.95 -13.34
N GLN A 49 82.88 -25.65 -13.64
CA GLN A 49 84.07 -24.89 -13.97
C GLN A 49 85.12 -24.92 -12.86
N GLU A 50 84.68 -24.73 -11.59
CA GLU A 50 85.60 -24.78 -10.44
C GLU A 50 86.19 -26.18 -10.25
N GLN A 51 85.44 -27.25 -10.50
CA GLN A 51 85.93 -28.63 -10.44
C GLN A 51 86.97 -28.93 -11.53
N VAL A 52 86.68 -28.52 -12.79
CA VAL A 52 87.61 -28.75 -13.90
C VAL A 52 88.90 -27.91 -13.74
N LEU A 53 88.76 -26.68 -13.23
CA LEU A 53 89.89 -25.82 -12.92
C LEU A 53 90.78 -26.40 -11.82
N ALA A 54 90.18 -26.95 -10.76
CA ALA A 54 90.92 -27.63 -9.70
C ALA A 54 91.70 -28.88 -10.22
N LEU A 55 91.02 -29.65 -11.11
CA LEU A 55 91.72 -30.80 -11.77
C LEU A 55 92.92 -30.37 -12.62
N ALA A 56 92.69 -29.36 -13.47
CA ALA A 56 93.78 -28.81 -14.32
C ALA A 56 94.93 -28.22 -13.46
N GLY A 57 94.56 -27.53 -12.34
CA GLY A 57 95.55 -27.02 -11.38
C GLY A 57 96.37 -28.12 -10.71
N SER A 58 95.69 -29.18 -10.26
CA SER A 58 96.36 -30.35 -9.67
C SER A 58 97.34 -31.03 -10.67
N LEU A 59 96.83 -31.23 -11.89
CA LEU A 59 97.67 -31.77 -12.95
C LEU A 59 98.88 -30.86 -13.28
N ALA A 60 98.70 -29.56 -13.33
CA ALA A 60 99.79 -28.60 -13.62
C ALA A 60 100.89 -28.63 -12.55
N VAL A 61 100.51 -28.67 -11.28
CA VAL A 61 101.41 -28.78 -10.16
C VAL A 61 102.21 -30.13 -10.22
N SER A 62 101.46 -31.22 -10.41
CA SER A 62 102.07 -32.55 -10.46
C SER A 62 103.03 -32.76 -11.69
N SER A 63 102.73 -32.09 -12.80
CA SER A 63 103.49 -32.25 -14.05
C SER A 63 104.75 -31.38 -14.13
N GLY A 64 104.84 -30.32 -13.30
CA GLY A 64 105.91 -29.32 -13.41
C GLY A 64 107.34 -29.89 -13.41
N VAL A 65 107.66 -30.75 -12.48
CA VAL A 65 108.99 -31.39 -12.35
C VAL A 65 109.26 -32.33 -13.54
N TRP A 66 108.25 -33.08 -13.96
CA TRP A 66 108.42 -34.08 -15.05
C TRP A 66 108.51 -33.43 -16.44
N VAL A 67 107.90 -32.30 -16.69
CA VAL A 67 108.02 -31.51 -17.90
C VAL A 67 109.50 -30.98 -17.99
N SER A 68 110.01 -30.44 -16.91
CA SER A 68 111.40 -29.92 -16.82
C SER A 68 112.39 -31.02 -16.95
N ALA A 69 112.17 -32.18 -16.39
CA ALA A 69 113.03 -33.38 -16.49
C ALA A 69 112.91 -34.08 -17.83
N ARG A 70 112.01 -33.72 -18.70
CA ARG A 70 111.64 -34.37 -19.97
C ARG A 70 111.33 -35.86 -19.81
N ASP A 71 110.76 -36.25 -18.64
CA ASP A 71 110.34 -37.65 -18.41
C ASP A 71 108.89 -37.85 -18.90
N TYR A 72 108.81 -38.31 -20.13
CA TYR A 72 107.52 -38.53 -20.80
C TYR A 72 106.73 -39.73 -20.23
N SER A 73 107.43 -40.69 -19.57
CA SER A 73 106.78 -41.84 -18.94
C SER A 73 106.03 -41.41 -17.67
N GLY A 74 106.69 -40.64 -16.82
CA GLY A 74 106.08 -40.09 -15.62
C GLY A 74 104.92 -39.15 -15.93
N LEU A 75 105.03 -38.32 -16.97
CA LEU A 75 103.91 -37.47 -17.43
C LEU A 75 102.74 -38.28 -17.91
N GLN A 76 102.98 -39.41 -18.61
CA GLN A 76 101.88 -40.27 -19.08
C GLN A 76 101.16 -40.95 -17.92
N GLU A 77 101.85 -41.34 -16.87
CA GLU A 77 101.28 -41.96 -15.67
C GLU A 77 100.41 -40.93 -14.92
N ILE A 78 100.84 -39.68 -14.76
CA ILE A 78 100.07 -38.61 -14.13
C ILE A 78 98.79 -38.33 -14.91
N VAL A 79 98.85 -38.25 -16.25
CA VAL A 79 97.68 -38.01 -17.09
C VAL A 79 96.72 -39.22 -17.07
N GLN A 80 97.23 -40.42 -16.98
CA GLN A 80 96.42 -41.62 -16.82
C GLN A 80 95.73 -41.69 -15.43
N GLY A 81 96.41 -41.19 -14.40
CA GLY A 81 95.86 -41.14 -13.03
C GLY A 81 94.58 -40.35 -12.93
N VAL A 82 94.34 -39.41 -13.82
CA VAL A 82 93.06 -38.62 -13.82
C VAL A 82 92.01 -39.22 -14.74
N ALA A 83 92.25 -40.35 -15.41
CA ALA A 83 91.32 -40.98 -16.34
C ALA A 83 89.96 -41.33 -15.70
N GLN A 84 89.89 -41.53 -14.38
CA GLN A 84 88.67 -41.82 -13.64
C GLN A 84 87.85 -40.58 -13.31
N PHE A 85 88.31 -39.37 -13.68
CA PHE A 85 87.48 -38.17 -13.43
C PHE A 85 86.22 -38.21 -14.28
N PRO A 86 85.08 -37.97 -13.69
CA PRO A 86 83.79 -38.09 -14.38
C PRO A 86 83.72 -37.22 -15.64
N ASP A 87 83.22 -37.79 -16.72
CA ASP A 87 83.01 -37.14 -18.02
C ASP A 87 84.33 -36.55 -18.65
N LEU A 88 85.53 -36.98 -18.21
CA LEU A 88 86.80 -36.56 -18.79
C LEU A 88 86.92 -37.02 -20.25
N ARG A 89 86.99 -36.08 -21.17
CA ARG A 89 87.20 -36.35 -22.61
C ARG A 89 88.65 -36.44 -23.01
N TYR A 90 89.44 -35.54 -22.50
CA TYR A 90 90.88 -35.53 -22.68
C TYR A 90 91.60 -34.78 -21.55
N ALA A 91 92.77 -35.20 -21.26
CA ALA A 91 93.75 -34.51 -20.45
C ALA A 91 95.07 -34.61 -21.13
N MET A 92 95.82 -33.55 -21.22
CA MET A 92 97.10 -33.51 -21.89
C MET A 92 98.05 -32.53 -21.22
N VAL A 93 99.36 -32.83 -21.34
CA VAL A 93 100.45 -31.97 -20.93
C VAL A 93 101.18 -31.57 -22.16
N LEU A 94 101.49 -30.27 -22.31
CA LEU A 94 102.14 -29.69 -23.47
C LEU A 94 103.42 -28.92 -23.00
N ASP A 95 104.34 -28.77 -23.90
CA ASP A 95 105.52 -27.90 -23.70
C ASP A 95 105.12 -26.41 -23.96
N THR A 96 106.09 -25.50 -23.83
CA THR A 96 105.95 -24.06 -24.08
C THR A 96 105.62 -23.71 -25.54
N GLN A 97 105.95 -24.62 -26.50
CA GLN A 97 105.68 -24.46 -27.95
C GLN A 97 104.40 -25.14 -28.40
N GLY A 98 103.64 -25.81 -27.50
CA GLY A 98 102.39 -26.49 -27.79
C GLY A 98 102.52 -27.94 -28.24
N LEU A 99 103.72 -28.55 -28.13
CA LEU A 99 103.96 -29.97 -28.40
C LEU A 99 103.30 -30.82 -27.28
N VAL A 100 102.41 -31.75 -27.60
CA VAL A 100 101.77 -32.68 -26.66
C VAL A 100 102.82 -33.70 -26.16
N LEU A 101 103.21 -33.57 -24.89
CA LEU A 101 104.17 -34.43 -24.23
C LEU A 101 103.56 -35.70 -23.69
N ALA A 102 102.34 -35.58 -23.13
CA ALA A 102 101.53 -36.67 -22.66
C ALA A 102 100.02 -36.37 -22.94
N HIS A 103 99.27 -37.39 -23.23
CA HIS A 103 97.88 -37.29 -23.54
C HIS A 103 97.14 -38.52 -22.98
N LEU A 104 95.83 -38.35 -22.55
CA LEU A 104 95.03 -39.47 -22.05
C LEU A 104 95.01 -40.63 -23.06
N GLN A 105 94.90 -40.30 -24.34
CA GLN A 105 95.01 -41.29 -25.44
C GLN A 105 96.43 -41.17 -26.07
N ALA A 106 97.30 -42.15 -25.92
CA ALA A 106 98.68 -42.11 -26.30
C ALA A 106 98.93 -41.76 -27.78
N GLN A 107 97.97 -41.98 -28.67
CA GLN A 107 98.04 -41.68 -30.11
C GLN A 107 98.13 -40.19 -30.45
N HIS A 108 97.78 -39.31 -29.56
CA HIS A 108 97.84 -37.84 -29.74
C HIS A 108 99.13 -37.22 -29.21
N ARG A 109 100.01 -37.99 -28.69
CA ARG A 109 101.34 -37.54 -28.26
C ARG A 109 102.21 -37.14 -29.48
N GLY A 110 102.87 -36.03 -29.36
CA GLY A 110 103.72 -35.48 -30.43
C GLY A 110 103.01 -34.58 -31.42
N GLN A 111 101.72 -34.36 -31.24
CA GLN A 111 100.94 -33.37 -31.99
C GLN A 111 101.19 -31.96 -31.46
N TYR A 112 101.03 -30.94 -32.31
CA TYR A 112 101.19 -29.53 -31.93
C TYR A 112 99.78 -28.88 -31.83
N LEU A 113 99.53 -28.16 -30.72
CA LEU A 113 98.42 -27.32 -30.52
C LEU A 113 98.81 -25.85 -30.61
N THR A 114 98.13 -25.09 -31.45
CA THR A 114 98.42 -23.68 -31.73
C THR A 114 97.54 -22.68 -31.03
N ASP A 115 96.49 -23.18 -30.34
CA ASP A 115 95.45 -22.37 -29.68
C ASP A 115 95.64 -22.18 -28.16
N LEU A 116 96.93 -22.05 -27.78
CA LEU A 116 97.28 -21.85 -26.37
C LEU A 116 97.26 -20.37 -25.98
N PRO A 117 96.75 -20.07 -24.80
CA PRO A 117 96.67 -18.70 -24.31
C PRO A 117 98.02 -18.16 -23.82
N GLU A 118 98.09 -16.87 -23.51
CA GLU A 118 99.22 -16.31 -22.80
C GLU A 118 99.39 -16.94 -21.41
N PRO A 119 100.62 -17.19 -20.92
CA PRO A 119 100.88 -17.96 -19.68
C PRO A 119 100.67 -17.15 -18.40
N SER A 120 99.71 -16.23 -18.39
CA SER A 120 99.41 -15.32 -17.25
C SER A 120 98.56 -15.96 -16.18
N ALA A 121 97.49 -16.70 -16.56
CA ALA A 121 96.48 -17.29 -15.65
C ALA A 121 95.76 -18.49 -16.30
N PRO A 122 95.10 -19.33 -15.50
CA PRO A 122 94.22 -20.34 -16.06
C PRO A 122 93.15 -19.68 -16.92
N ARG A 123 92.81 -20.29 -18.06
CA ARG A 123 91.84 -19.77 -18.98
C ARG A 123 90.91 -20.87 -19.45
N VAL A 124 89.60 -20.58 -19.41
CA VAL A 124 88.59 -21.38 -20.09
C VAL A 124 88.70 -21.06 -21.57
N LEU A 125 89.18 -21.98 -22.40
CA LEU A 125 89.36 -21.77 -23.82
C LEU A 125 88.11 -21.95 -24.64
N HIS A 126 87.40 -22.96 -24.34
CA HIS A 126 86.15 -23.27 -25.03
C HIS A 126 85.11 -23.75 -24.05
N MET A 127 83.91 -23.20 -24.17
CA MET A 127 82.72 -23.68 -23.54
C MET A 127 81.72 -23.95 -24.66
N ALA A 128 82.06 -24.89 -25.53
CA ALA A 128 81.13 -25.32 -26.56
C ALA A 128 80.10 -26.29 -25.99
N ASP A 129 78.99 -26.53 -26.68
CA ASP A 129 77.82 -27.30 -26.22
C ASP A 129 78.11 -28.68 -25.60
N HIS A 130 79.33 -29.19 -25.72
CA HIS A 130 79.65 -30.54 -25.28
C HIS A 130 80.84 -30.70 -24.37
N VAL A 131 81.75 -29.71 -24.27
CA VAL A 131 82.98 -29.80 -23.49
C VAL A 131 83.38 -28.49 -22.83
N THR A 132 83.70 -28.56 -21.54
CA THR A 132 84.35 -27.48 -20.81
C THR A 132 85.85 -27.69 -20.93
N ASP A 133 86.52 -26.84 -21.70
CA ASP A 133 87.92 -26.92 -22.01
C ASP A 133 88.71 -25.86 -21.24
N ILE A 134 89.62 -26.31 -20.38
CA ILE A 134 90.42 -25.42 -19.52
C ILE A 134 91.90 -25.66 -19.74
N THR A 135 92.62 -24.58 -19.93
CA THR A 135 94.07 -24.60 -20.02
C THR A 135 94.67 -23.91 -18.80
N GLN A 136 95.65 -24.62 -18.16
CA GLN A 136 96.35 -24.18 -16.97
C GLN A 136 97.83 -24.11 -17.26
N PRO A 137 98.58 -22.98 -17.07
CA PRO A 137 100.02 -22.93 -17.23
C PRO A 137 100.69 -23.76 -16.15
N ILE A 138 101.78 -24.54 -16.56
CA ILE A 138 102.67 -25.26 -15.65
C ILE A 138 103.76 -24.31 -15.27
N ARG A 139 103.96 -24.08 -14.00
CA ARG A 139 105.08 -23.24 -13.49
C ARG A 139 105.97 -24.07 -12.57
N LEU A 140 107.22 -23.92 -12.75
CA LEU A 140 108.25 -24.44 -11.85
C LEU A 140 109.07 -23.25 -11.34
N ASP A 141 109.01 -22.99 -10.05
CA ASP A 141 109.47 -21.75 -9.44
C ASP A 141 108.78 -20.51 -10.09
N ALA A 142 109.42 -19.62 -10.73
CA ALA A 142 108.85 -18.47 -11.40
C ALA A 142 108.79 -18.62 -12.94
N SER A 143 109.25 -19.74 -13.50
CA SER A 143 109.34 -19.96 -14.96
C SER A 143 108.16 -20.79 -15.48
N HIS A 144 107.65 -20.38 -16.63
CA HIS A 144 106.62 -21.15 -17.34
C HIS A 144 107.29 -22.27 -18.13
N VAL A 145 106.93 -23.53 -17.88
CA VAL A 145 107.58 -24.71 -18.46
C VAL A 145 106.65 -25.51 -19.39
N GLY A 146 105.38 -25.19 -19.46
CA GLY A 146 104.40 -25.88 -20.32
C GLY A 146 102.96 -25.60 -19.93
N TRP A 147 102.04 -26.40 -20.44
CA TRP A 147 100.62 -26.27 -20.23
C TRP A 147 99.98 -27.61 -19.87
N VAL A 148 98.93 -27.55 -19.04
CA VAL A 148 97.93 -28.61 -18.88
C VAL A 148 96.68 -28.18 -19.57
N ARG A 149 96.08 -29.03 -20.36
CA ARG A 149 94.77 -28.81 -20.95
C ARG A 149 93.87 -29.96 -20.62
N VAL A 150 92.71 -29.65 -20.12
CA VAL A 150 91.72 -30.63 -19.66
C VAL A 150 90.34 -30.28 -20.27
N GLY A 151 89.77 -31.28 -20.93
CA GLY A 151 88.39 -31.15 -21.48
C GLY A 151 87.44 -32.16 -20.81
N VAL A 152 86.38 -31.64 -20.20
CA VAL A 152 85.38 -32.45 -19.54
C VAL A 152 84.03 -32.29 -20.25
N GLY A 153 83.40 -33.40 -20.54
CA GLY A 153 82.05 -33.42 -21.20
C GLY A 153 80.92 -32.86 -20.33
N ASN A 154 79.86 -32.40 -20.99
CA ASN A 154 78.69 -31.85 -20.32
C ASN A 154 77.47 -32.80 -20.34
N GLU A 155 77.64 -34.10 -20.69
CA GLU A 155 76.52 -35.03 -20.89
C GLU A 155 75.86 -35.40 -19.58
N GLY A 156 76.62 -35.70 -18.55
CA GLY A 156 76.10 -35.92 -17.21
C GLY A 156 75.33 -34.71 -16.65
N PHE A 157 75.94 -33.52 -16.87
CA PHE A 157 75.32 -32.25 -16.51
C PHE A 157 73.98 -32.04 -17.22
N LYS A 158 73.90 -32.27 -18.56
CA LYS A 158 72.68 -32.13 -19.34
C LYS A 158 71.55 -33.09 -18.86
N ALA A 159 71.92 -34.35 -18.53
CA ALA A 159 71.00 -35.34 -18.03
C ALA A 159 70.47 -34.96 -16.66
N ALA A 160 71.31 -34.55 -15.73
CA ALA A 160 70.84 -34.08 -14.39
C ALA A 160 70.01 -32.82 -14.50
N PHE A 161 70.41 -31.87 -15.36
CA PHE A 161 69.60 -30.64 -15.60
C PHE A 161 68.25 -30.94 -16.24
N ALA A 162 68.19 -31.88 -17.21
CA ALA A 162 66.90 -32.30 -17.81
C ALA A 162 65.98 -32.95 -16.79
N GLN A 163 66.49 -33.70 -15.84
CA GLN A 163 65.71 -34.27 -14.74
C GLN A 163 65.19 -33.17 -13.83
N THR A 164 66.05 -32.28 -13.34
CA THR A 164 65.64 -31.13 -12.50
C THR A 164 64.55 -30.26 -13.18
N ARG A 165 64.69 -30.03 -14.49
CA ARG A 165 63.68 -29.32 -15.29
C ARG A 165 62.37 -30.02 -15.32
N ARG A 166 62.32 -31.35 -15.45
CA ARG A 166 61.06 -32.14 -15.42
C ARG A 166 60.40 -32.09 -14.06
N ASP A 167 61.21 -32.24 -13.00
CA ASP A 167 60.68 -32.21 -11.62
C ASP A 167 60.10 -30.84 -11.28
N MET A 168 60.80 -29.76 -11.63
CA MET A 168 60.31 -28.40 -11.47
C MET A 168 59.03 -28.14 -12.27
N ALA A 169 58.94 -28.59 -13.52
CA ALA A 169 57.74 -28.47 -14.34
C ALA A 169 56.56 -29.24 -13.72
N PHE A 170 56.83 -30.48 -13.24
CA PHE A 170 55.83 -31.28 -12.56
C PHE A 170 55.30 -30.58 -11.30
N PHE A 171 56.17 -30.09 -10.42
CA PHE A 171 55.78 -29.38 -9.21
C PHE A 171 55.04 -28.08 -9.51
N THR A 172 55.46 -27.35 -10.54
CA THR A 172 54.75 -26.11 -10.96
C THR A 172 53.33 -26.42 -11.44
N ILE A 173 53.19 -27.41 -12.34
CA ILE A 173 51.85 -27.82 -12.85
C ILE A 173 50.99 -28.35 -11.72
N PHE A 174 51.55 -29.19 -10.84
CA PHE A 174 50.82 -29.74 -9.68
C PHE A 174 50.34 -28.63 -8.74
N SER A 175 51.19 -27.64 -8.43
CA SER A 175 50.86 -26.51 -7.57
C SER A 175 49.78 -25.64 -8.17
N ILE A 176 49.80 -25.37 -9.49
CA ILE A 176 48.74 -24.64 -10.20
C ILE A 176 47.42 -25.43 -10.16
N ALA A 177 47.49 -26.73 -10.41
CA ALA A 177 46.28 -27.59 -10.38
C ALA A 177 45.66 -27.65 -8.99
N LEU A 178 46.46 -27.83 -7.95
CA LEU A 178 46.03 -27.85 -6.55
C LEU A 178 45.43 -26.49 -6.13
N GLY A 179 46.11 -25.39 -6.46
CA GLY A 179 45.61 -24.04 -6.16
C GLY A 179 44.31 -23.71 -6.90
N SER A 180 44.19 -24.13 -8.17
CA SER A 180 42.97 -23.98 -8.95
C SER A 180 41.81 -24.81 -8.37
N TRP A 181 42.08 -26.03 -7.92
CA TRP A 181 41.10 -26.88 -7.24
C TRP A 181 40.61 -26.22 -5.93
N LEU A 182 41.53 -25.74 -5.10
CA LEU A 182 41.25 -25.07 -3.84
C LEU A 182 40.42 -23.78 -4.06
N ALA A 183 40.83 -22.96 -5.04
CA ALA A 183 40.10 -21.75 -5.42
C ALA A 183 38.68 -22.06 -5.89
N THR A 184 38.52 -23.13 -6.67
CA THR A 184 37.19 -23.59 -7.14
C THR A 184 36.33 -24.06 -5.97
N PHE A 185 36.87 -24.83 -5.05
CA PHE A 185 36.19 -25.29 -3.85
C PHE A 185 35.73 -24.11 -2.99
N MET A 186 36.61 -23.17 -2.71
CA MET A 186 36.31 -21.98 -1.88
C MET A 186 35.27 -21.08 -2.55
N ALA A 187 35.42 -20.83 -3.86
CA ALA A 187 34.47 -20.04 -4.61
C ALA A 187 33.05 -20.68 -4.63
N ARG A 188 32.96 -22.01 -4.77
CA ARG A 188 31.69 -22.73 -4.69
C ARG A 188 31.09 -22.70 -3.29
N TYR A 189 31.90 -22.82 -2.25
CA TYR A 189 31.46 -22.78 -0.86
C TYR A 189 30.85 -21.40 -0.51
N GLN A 190 31.54 -20.31 -0.80
CA GLN A 190 31.06 -18.95 -0.53
C GLN A 190 29.82 -18.59 -1.37
N THR A 191 29.84 -18.90 -2.69
CA THR A 191 28.71 -18.55 -3.56
C THR A 191 27.49 -19.42 -3.38
N ARG A 192 27.58 -20.58 -2.71
CA ARG A 192 26.42 -21.42 -2.40
C ARG A 192 25.41 -20.71 -1.49
N ARG A 193 25.90 -19.91 -0.53
CA ARG A 193 25.08 -19.14 0.41
C ARG A 193 24.37 -17.99 -0.28
N LEU A 194 25.07 -17.23 -1.12
CA LEU A 194 24.48 -16.14 -1.92
C LEU A 194 23.42 -16.65 -2.90
N ARG A 195 23.63 -17.82 -3.52
CA ARG A 195 22.64 -18.45 -4.40
C ARG A 195 21.35 -18.86 -3.66
N HIS A 196 21.42 -19.08 -2.35
CA HIS A 196 20.22 -19.34 -1.58
C HIS A 196 19.34 -18.08 -1.47
N VAL A 197 19.92 -16.93 -1.17
CA VAL A 197 19.23 -15.64 -1.16
C VAL A 197 18.65 -15.31 -2.55
N GLU A 198 19.44 -15.53 -3.61
CA GLU A 198 18.99 -15.34 -5.00
C GLU A 198 17.78 -16.21 -5.37
N ARG A 199 17.78 -17.49 -4.95
CA ARG A 199 16.65 -18.40 -5.19
C ARG A 199 15.37 -17.92 -4.50
N VAL A 200 15.47 -17.48 -3.25
CA VAL A 200 14.33 -16.93 -2.51
C VAL A 200 13.83 -15.67 -3.20
N ALA A 201 14.73 -14.78 -3.65
CA ALA A 201 14.34 -13.57 -4.39
C ALA A 201 13.61 -13.88 -5.70
N ARG A 202 14.05 -14.90 -6.46
CA ARG A 202 13.35 -15.36 -7.67
C ARG A 202 12.00 -16.01 -7.38
N ALA A 203 11.91 -16.81 -6.33
CA ALA A 203 10.65 -17.44 -5.91
C ALA A 203 9.62 -16.37 -5.49
N LEU A 204 10.09 -15.29 -4.86
CA LEU A 204 9.25 -14.14 -4.54
C LEU A 204 8.65 -13.48 -5.79
N GLN A 205 9.46 -13.28 -6.84
CA GLN A 205 8.96 -12.77 -8.14
C GLN A 205 7.91 -13.66 -8.79
N GLN A 206 7.92 -14.96 -8.47
CA GLN A 206 6.93 -15.94 -8.93
C GLN A 206 5.71 -16.05 -8.01
N GLY A 207 5.58 -15.16 -7.00
CA GLY A 207 4.42 -15.10 -6.11
C GLY A 207 4.52 -15.93 -4.82
N GLN A 208 5.68 -16.55 -4.54
CA GLN A 208 5.89 -17.33 -3.31
C GLN A 208 6.39 -16.43 -2.17
N SER A 209 5.53 -15.60 -1.60
CA SER A 209 5.90 -14.57 -0.63
C SER A 209 6.30 -15.08 0.77
N HIS A 210 5.96 -16.33 1.11
CA HIS A 210 6.20 -16.91 2.44
C HIS A 210 7.63 -17.44 2.65
N LEU A 211 8.45 -17.50 1.59
CA LEU A 211 9.81 -18.02 1.69
C LEU A 211 10.74 -17.01 2.34
N ARG A 212 11.68 -17.51 3.16
CA ARG A 212 12.73 -16.73 3.81
C ARG A 212 14.10 -17.30 3.48
N ALA A 213 15.10 -16.42 3.38
CA ALA A 213 16.47 -16.81 3.15
C ALA A 213 17.08 -17.33 4.47
N GLN A 214 17.27 -18.65 4.55
CA GLN A 214 17.94 -19.28 5.69
C GLN A 214 19.42 -19.40 5.38
N VAL A 215 20.25 -18.54 5.97
CA VAL A 215 21.71 -18.59 5.89
C VAL A 215 22.26 -18.56 7.31
N SER A 216 22.92 -19.65 7.70
CA SER A 216 23.54 -19.77 9.03
C SER A 216 24.96 -19.21 8.98
N GLY A 217 25.36 -18.44 9.98
CA GLY A 217 26.69 -17.85 10.10
C GLY A 217 26.66 -16.42 10.61
N VAL A 218 27.85 -15.81 10.69
CA VAL A 218 28.05 -14.41 11.11
C VAL A 218 28.74 -13.58 10.02
N ASP A 219 28.83 -14.12 8.79
CA ASP A 219 29.46 -13.49 7.64
C ASP A 219 28.50 -12.53 6.90
N GLU A 220 29.02 -11.86 5.89
CA GLU A 220 28.27 -10.89 5.08
C GLU A 220 27.05 -11.52 4.37
N ALA A 221 27.13 -12.81 4.05
CA ALA A 221 26.02 -13.55 3.42
C ALA A 221 24.85 -13.79 4.43
N ALA A 222 25.18 -14.04 5.69
CA ALA A 222 24.19 -14.17 6.76
C ALA A 222 23.53 -12.81 7.06
N GLN A 223 24.32 -11.74 7.16
CA GLN A 223 23.81 -10.39 7.35
C GLN A 223 22.91 -9.95 6.18
N LEU A 224 23.30 -10.27 4.94
CA LEU A 224 22.46 -10.00 3.77
C LEU A 224 21.13 -10.74 3.83
N ALA A 225 21.15 -12.01 4.24
CA ALA A 225 19.91 -12.80 4.39
C ALA A 225 19.00 -12.25 5.49
N GLU A 226 19.57 -11.80 6.61
CA GLU A 226 18.84 -11.16 7.70
C GLU A 226 18.19 -9.84 7.25
N HIS A 227 18.96 -8.94 6.63
CA HIS A 227 18.44 -7.69 6.09
C HIS A 227 17.38 -7.92 5.00
N PHE A 228 17.59 -8.93 4.16
CA PHE A 228 16.62 -9.31 3.13
C PHE A 228 15.31 -9.80 3.74
N ASN A 229 15.38 -10.68 4.76
CA ASN A 229 14.21 -11.15 5.48
C ASN A 229 13.48 -10.01 6.21
N ALA A 230 14.21 -9.11 6.87
CA ALA A 230 13.63 -7.94 7.52
C ALA A 230 12.92 -7.00 6.53
N MET A 231 13.46 -6.87 5.32
CA MET A 231 12.79 -6.13 4.24
C MET A 231 11.49 -6.83 3.82
N LEU A 232 11.50 -8.15 3.67
CA LEU A 232 10.31 -8.93 3.33
C LEU A 232 9.22 -8.81 4.40
N ASP A 233 9.58 -8.89 5.67
CA ASP A 233 8.65 -8.72 6.79
C ASP A 233 7.97 -7.35 6.76
N ARG A 234 8.75 -6.28 6.49
CA ARG A 234 8.20 -4.92 6.34
C ARG A 234 7.25 -4.80 5.14
N ILE A 235 7.56 -5.46 4.03
CA ILE A 235 6.67 -5.47 2.84
C ILE A 235 5.37 -6.19 3.18
N GLU A 236 5.42 -7.37 3.79
CA GLU A 236 4.23 -8.13 4.20
C GLU A 236 3.37 -7.36 5.22
N ASP A 237 4.01 -6.73 6.21
CA ASP A 237 3.29 -5.91 7.20
C ASP A 237 2.62 -4.71 6.55
N ARG A 238 3.30 -4.06 5.60
CA ARG A 238 2.72 -2.95 4.84
C ARG A 238 1.56 -3.38 3.96
N GLU A 239 1.68 -4.54 3.28
CA GLU A 239 0.58 -5.10 2.50
C GLU A 239 -0.61 -5.50 3.38
N ARG A 240 -0.36 -6.12 4.55
CA ARG A 240 -1.42 -6.44 5.51
C ARG A 240 -2.13 -5.18 6.02
N ALA A 241 -1.35 -4.17 6.40
CA ALA A 241 -1.89 -2.89 6.85
C ALA A 241 -2.73 -2.21 5.75
N LEU A 242 -2.25 -2.23 4.49
CA LEU A 242 -2.98 -1.68 3.35
C LEU A 242 -4.30 -2.42 3.11
N ARG A 243 -4.26 -3.75 3.03
CA ARG A 243 -5.46 -4.60 2.85
C ARG A 243 -6.47 -4.40 4.00
N HIS A 244 -5.96 -4.30 5.24
CA HIS A 244 -6.80 -4.02 6.40
C HIS A 244 -7.46 -2.64 6.29
N SER A 245 -6.70 -1.60 5.95
CA SER A 245 -7.21 -0.25 5.73
C SER A 245 -8.26 -0.20 4.61
N GLU A 246 -7.99 -0.85 3.47
CA GLU A 246 -8.95 -0.93 2.36
C GLU A 246 -10.25 -1.65 2.77
N THR A 247 -10.12 -2.74 3.55
CA THR A 247 -11.28 -3.50 4.05
C THR A 247 -12.11 -2.65 5.02
N LEU A 248 -11.44 -1.95 5.96
CA LEU A 248 -12.12 -1.05 6.90
C LEU A 248 -12.83 0.10 6.18
N LEU A 249 -12.15 0.72 5.19
CA LEU A 249 -12.77 1.79 4.40
C LEU A 249 -14.01 1.28 3.65
N ARG A 250 -13.91 0.10 3.03
CA ARG A 250 -15.05 -0.52 2.33
C ARG A 250 -16.21 -0.82 3.29
N HIS A 251 -15.92 -1.37 4.47
CA HIS A 251 -16.94 -1.63 5.48
C HIS A 251 -17.58 -0.33 5.99
N SER A 252 -16.77 0.70 6.28
CA SER A 252 -17.27 1.99 6.72
C SER A 252 -18.17 2.64 5.67
N GLN A 253 -17.80 2.59 4.39
CA GLN A 253 -18.63 3.07 3.29
C GLN A 253 -19.97 2.33 3.21
N LYS A 254 -19.92 1.00 3.33
CA LYS A 254 -21.13 0.17 3.31
C LYS A 254 -22.05 0.42 4.49
N LEU A 255 -21.49 0.47 5.71
CA LEU A 255 -22.27 0.74 6.93
C LEU A 255 -22.87 2.15 6.93
N GLY A 256 -22.08 3.13 6.48
CA GLY A 256 -22.54 4.52 6.34
C GLY A 256 -23.42 4.76 5.13
N LYS A 257 -23.62 3.76 4.25
CA LYS A 257 -24.31 3.92 2.96
C LYS A 257 -23.74 5.08 2.15
N ILE A 258 -22.38 5.21 2.14
CA ILE A 258 -21.64 6.29 1.50
C ILE A 258 -20.87 5.75 0.32
N GLY A 259 -21.24 6.13 -0.87
CA GLY A 259 -20.49 5.89 -2.09
C GLY A 259 -19.57 7.06 -2.41
N SER A 260 -18.32 6.77 -2.81
CA SER A 260 -17.40 7.81 -3.26
C SER A 260 -17.27 7.79 -4.78
N TRP A 261 -16.96 8.93 -5.35
CA TRP A 261 -16.72 9.07 -6.78
C TRP A 261 -15.58 10.06 -7.05
N GLU A 262 -14.93 9.86 -8.19
CA GLU A 262 -13.85 10.73 -8.66
C GLU A 262 -14.07 11.05 -10.14
N TRP A 263 -14.00 12.32 -10.51
CA TRP A 263 -13.98 12.79 -11.89
C TRP A 263 -12.57 13.24 -12.25
N VAL A 264 -12.02 12.67 -13.33
CA VAL A 264 -10.69 13.02 -13.85
C VAL A 264 -10.87 13.89 -15.08
N THR A 265 -10.45 15.15 -14.98
CA THR A 265 -10.80 16.20 -15.95
C THR A 265 -10.19 15.98 -17.33
N ASP A 266 -8.93 15.57 -17.43
CA ASP A 266 -8.21 15.33 -18.68
C ASP A 266 -8.74 14.14 -19.47
N LYS A 267 -9.29 13.15 -18.77
CA LYS A 267 -9.86 11.92 -19.38
C LYS A 267 -11.38 11.96 -19.54
N ALA A 268 -12.02 13.01 -19.01
CA ALA A 268 -13.48 13.12 -18.93
C ALA A 268 -14.13 11.82 -18.42
N THR A 269 -13.55 11.21 -17.37
CA THR A 269 -13.97 9.90 -16.87
C THR A 269 -14.30 10.00 -15.39
N MET A 270 -15.43 9.39 -15.01
CA MET A 270 -15.88 9.29 -13.61
C MET A 270 -15.67 7.87 -13.08
N TYR A 271 -15.04 7.75 -11.92
CA TYR A 271 -14.87 6.49 -11.21
C TYR A 271 -15.81 6.44 -10.01
N TRP A 272 -16.43 5.29 -9.79
CA TRP A 272 -17.35 5.05 -8.69
C TRP A 272 -16.85 3.93 -7.80
N THR A 273 -17.03 4.08 -6.50
CA THR A 273 -16.88 2.95 -5.58
C THR A 273 -18.05 1.98 -5.72
N PRO A 274 -17.90 0.71 -5.30
CA PRO A 274 -19.00 -0.26 -5.32
C PRO A 274 -20.27 0.25 -4.64
N GLU A 275 -20.14 1.01 -3.55
CA GLU A 275 -21.29 1.54 -2.82
C GLU A 275 -22.03 2.62 -3.61
N THR A 276 -21.33 3.40 -4.45
CA THR A 276 -21.99 4.33 -5.37
C THR A 276 -22.91 3.59 -6.33
N PHE A 277 -22.47 2.46 -6.89
CA PHE A 277 -23.32 1.61 -7.73
C PHE A 277 -24.54 1.06 -6.98
N HIS A 278 -24.35 0.63 -5.71
CA HIS A 278 -25.45 0.13 -4.87
C HIS A 278 -26.50 1.20 -4.57
N ILE A 279 -26.08 2.44 -4.27
CA ILE A 279 -27.00 3.56 -4.05
C ILE A 279 -27.84 3.83 -5.32
N HIS A 280 -27.26 3.70 -6.50
CA HIS A 280 -27.97 3.86 -7.77
C HIS A 280 -28.79 2.64 -8.19
N ASP A 281 -28.71 1.50 -7.48
CA ASP A 281 -29.24 0.19 -7.87
C ASP A 281 -28.70 -0.33 -9.21
N LEU A 282 -27.45 -0.04 -9.49
CA LEU A 282 -26.75 -0.47 -10.70
C LEU A 282 -25.76 -1.61 -10.38
N PRO A 283 -25.53 -2.53 -11.33
CA PRO A 283 -24.47 -3.53 -11.16
C PRO A 283 -23.10 -2.84 -11.10
N VAL A 284 -22.22 -3.37 -10.24
CA VAL A 284 -20.84 -2.86 -10.14
C VAL A 284 -20.13 -3.09 -11.47
N GLU A 285 -19.71 -2.01 -12.08
CA GLU A 285 -19.03 -2.01 -13.38
C GLU A 285 -17.54 -1.81 -13.19
N THR A 286 -16.73 -2.66 -13.83
CA THR A 286 -15.27 -2.57 -13.82
C THR A 286 -14.71 -2.10 -15.17
N ASP A 287 -15.55 -2.05 -16.21
CA ASP A 287 -15.16 -1.63 -17.54
C ASP A 287 -15.06 -0.09 -17.62
N LYS A 288 -13.83 0.38 -17.90
CA LYS A 288 -13.52 1.82 -17.98
C LYS A 288 -14.30 2.55 -19.08
N THR A 289 -14.69 1.88 -20.16
CA THR A 289 -15.45 2.50 -21.25
C THR A 289 -16.88 2.84 -20.84
N LYS A 290 -17.49 2.03 -19.98
CA LYS A 290 -18.84 2.28 -19.45
C LYS A 290 -18.85 3.33 -18.34
N MET A 291 -17.71 3.66 -17.76
CA MET A 291 -17.58 4.73 -16.77
C MET A 291 -17.67 6.13 -17.37
N GLN A 292 -17.49 6.29 -18.69
CA GLN A 292 -17.69 7.58 -19.38
C GLN A 292 -19.13 8.06 -19.30
N THR A 293 -20.12 7.15 -19.29
CA THR A 293 -21.56 7.47 -19.19
C THR A 293 -22.05 7.58 -17.73
N ALA A 294 -21.16 7.47 -16.74
CA ALA A 294 -21.56 7.47 -15.33
C ALA A 294 -22.27 8.77 -14.89
N ILE A 295 -21.85 9.92 -15.45
CA ILE A 295 -22.51 11.21 -15.17
C ILE A 295 -23.95 11.21 -15.67
N GLU A 296 -24.19 10.76 -16.90
CA GLU A 296 -25.52 10.72 -17.50
C GLU A 296 -26.42 9.75 -16.73
N ARG A 297 -25.88 8.59 -16.35
CA ARG A 297 -26.58 7.58 -15.54
C ARG A 297 -26.93 8.11 -14.16
N SER A 298 -26.01 8.83 -13.51
CA SER A 298 -26.30 9.47 -12.22
C SER A 298 -27.31 10.59 -12.37
N ALA A 299 -27.14 11.46 -13.37
CA ALA A 299 -28.06 12.56 -13.63
C ALA A 299 -29.50 12.10 -13.90
N ALA A 300 -29.68 10.95 -14.55
CA ALA A 300 -31.00 10.37 -14.80
C ALA A 300 -31.76 10.00 -13.52
N CYS A 301 -31.05 9.75 -12.43
CA CYS A 301 -31.63 9.40 -11.13
C CYS A 301 -32.17 10.61 -10.35
N TYR A 302 -31.91 11.83 -10.78
CA TYR A 302 -32.44 13.04 -10.14
C TYR A 302 -33.75 13.48 -10.83
N PRO A 303 -34.79 13.84 -10.07
CA PRO A 303 -35.94 14.53 -10.64
C PRO A 303 -35.56 15.83 -11.34
N PRO A 304 -36.33 16.32 -12.34
CA PRO A 304 -35.91 17.45 -13.19
C PRO A 304 -35.37 18.68 -12.44
N PRO A 305 -36.02 19.20 -11.37
CA PRO A 305 -35.52 20.38 -10.67
C PRO A 305 -34.18 20.13 -9.96
N GLU A 306 -34.03 18.98 -9.30
CA GLU A 306 -32.81 18.60 -8.61
C GLU A 306 -31.66 18.29 -9.59
N ARG A 307 -31.98 17.70 -10.73
CA ARG A 307 -31.02 17.38 -11.80
C ARG A 307 -30.28 18.62 -12.29
N GLU A 308 -31.03 19.68 -12.61
CA GLU A 308 -30.43 20.94 -13.06
C GLU A 308 -29.52 21.54 -12.00
N LYS A 309 -29.97 21.56 -10.75
CA LYS A 309 -29.21 22.06 -9.60
C LYS A 309 -27.89 21.30 -9.42
N VAL A 310 -27.93 19.96 -9.44
CA VAL A 310 -26.77 19.11 -9.21
C VAL A 310 -25.77 19.21 -10.36
N LEU A 311 -26.24 19.16 -11.61
CA LEU A 311 -25.37 19.27 -12.78
C LEU A 311 -24.70 20.65 -12.86
N LYS A 312 -25.42 21.72 -12.58
CA LYS A 312 -24.86 23.08 -12.52
C LYS A 312 -23.75 23.17 -11.46
N ALA A 313 -24.00 22.65 -10.25
CA ALA A 313 -23.02 22.65 -9.17
C ALA A 313 -21.78 21.80 -9.51
N PHE A 314 -22.00 20.62 -10.07
CA PHE A 314 -20.92 19.73 -10.53
C PHE A 314 -20.03 20.41 -11.58
N TRP A 315 -20.61 20.97 -12.63
CA TRP A 315 -19.82 21.63 -13.68
C TRP A 315 -19.12 22.89 -13.21
N LEU A 316 -19.71 23.64 -12.26
CA LEU A 316 -19.06 24.76 -11.62
C LEU A 316 -17.83 24.31 -10.81
N CYS A 317 -17.94 23.16 -10.14
CA CYS A 317 -16.81 22.56 -9.43
C CYS A 317 -15.72 22.09 -10.40
N VAL A 318 -16.08 21.47 -11.53
CA VAL A 318 -15.12 21.03 -12.56
C VAL A 318 -14.41 22.21 -13.25
N GLN A 319 -15.13 23.30 -13.52
CA GLN A 319 -14.59 24.42 -14.31
C GLN A 319 -13.88 25.47 -13.47
N GLN A 320 -14.41 25.75 -12.28
CA GLN A 320 -13.96 26.87 -11.44
C GLN A 320 -13.44 26.43 -10.06
N GLY A 321 -13.53 25.13 -9.74
CA GLY A 321 -13.07 24.62 -8.46
C GLY A 321 -14.00 24.94 -7.28
N VAL A 322 -15.21 25.43 -7.52
CA VAL A 322 -16.18 25.78 -6.46
C VAL A 322 -16.77 24.50 -5.88
N PRO A 323 -16.56 24.19 -4.59
CA PRO A 323 -17.12 22.99 -3.98
C PRO A 323 -18.63 23.09 -3.84
N TYR A 324 -19.31 21.95 -3.77
CA TYR A 324 -20.75 21.91 -3.52
C TYR A 324 -21.11 20.88 -2.45
N ASP A 325 -22.24 21.13 -1.79
CA ASP A 325 -22.81 20.30 -0.76
C ASP A 325 -24.35 20.41 -0.88
N LEU A 326 -25.01 19.28 -1.26
CA LEU A 326 -26.42 19.30 -1.64
C LEU A 326 -27.15 18.09 -1.08
N GLU A 327 -28.33 18.32 -0.51
CA GLU A 327 -29.32 17.29 -0.22
C GLU A 327 -30.43 17.34 -1.28
N CYS A 328 -30.69 16.19 -1.92
CA CYS A 328 -31.59 16.11 -3.06
C CYS A 328 -32.46 14.86 -3.00
N ARG A 329 -33.63 14.94 -3.64
CA ARG A 329 -34.43 13.75 -3.95
C ARG A 329 -33.78 12.96 -5.07
N PHE A 330 -33.91 11.65 -4.99
CA PHE A 330 -33.22 10.73 -5.89
C PHE A 330 -34.12 9.52 -6.18
N ILE A 331 -34.16 9.09 -7.43
CA ILE A 331 -34.94 7.92 -7.88
C ILE A 331 -33.97 6.94 -8.51
N THR A 332 -33.76 5.82 -7.84
CA THR A 332 -32.79 4.81 -8.31
C THR A 332 -33.22 4.17 -9.63
N ALA A 333 -32.32 3.43 -10.28
CA ALA A 333 -32.64 2.66 -11.49
C ALA A 333 -33.76 1.63 -11.27
N LYS A 334 -34.00 1.17 -10.02
CA LYS A 334 -35.12 0.30 -9.62
C LYS A 334 -36.35 1.06 -9.09
N GLN A 335 -36.44 2.36 -9.35
CA GLN A 335 -37.58 3.20 -8.94
C GLN A 335 -37.75 3.33 -7.43
N ARG A 336 -36.69 3.15 -6.61
CA ARG A 336 -36.73 3.49 -5.18
C ARG A 336 -36.58 5.00 -5.02
N HIS A 337 -37.40 5.60 -4.19
CA HIS A 337 -37.30 7.01 -3.83
C HIS A 337 -36.38 7.16 -2.61
N LEU A 338 -35.31 7.91 -2.78
CA LEU A 338 -34.30 8.17 -1.76
C LEU A 338 -34.13 9.68 -1.55
N TRP A 339 -33.62 10.02 -0.38
CA TRP A 339 -32.93 11.26 -0.15
C TRP A 339 -31.42 10.99 -0.17
N ILE A 340 -30.68 11.73 -0.95
CA ILE A 340 -29.25 11.64 -0.98
C ILE A 340 -28.60 12.94 -0.55
N HIS A 341 -27.43 12.80 0.05
CA HIS A 341 -26.50 13.88 0.29
C HIS A 341 -25.30 13.71 -0.65
N THR A 342 -25.01 14.69 -1.49
CA THR A 342 -23.89 14.66 -2.43
C THR A 342 -22.99 15.86 -2.24
N GLN A 343 -21.70 15.61 -2.16
CA GLN A 343 -20.68 16.63 -2.02
C GLN A 343 -19.59 16.42 -3.08
N GLY A 344 -19.03 17.52 -3.59
CA GLY A 344 -17.91 17.49 -4.51
C GLY A 344 -16.90 18.57 -4.21
N GLN A 345 -15.61 18.22 -4.28
CA GLN A 345 -14.49 19.13 -4.06
C GLN A 345 -13.44 18.94 -5.15
N ALA A 346 -12.97 20.05 -5.72
CA ALA A 346 -11.93 20.06 -6.74
C ALA A 346 -10.52 19.96 -6.14
N GLN A 347 -9.67 19.20 -6.79
CA GLN A 347 -8.23 19.22 -6.58
C GLN A 347 -7.57 20.01 -7.71
N MET A 348 -6.81 21.03 -7.33
CA MET A 348 -6.18 21.95 -8.29
C MET A 348 -4.67 21.71 -8.37
N GLN A 349 -4.12 21.80 -9.57
CA GLN A 349 -2.69 21.80 -9.81
C GLN A 349 -2.36 22.88 -10.85
N GLY A 350 -1.44 23.79 -10.50
CA GLY A 350 -1.08 24.90 -11.39
C GLY A 350 -2.25 25.82 -11.77
N GLY A 351 -3.22 26.03 -10.87
CA GLY A 351 -4.38 26.88 -11.10
C GLY A 351 -5.50 26.24 -11.95
N LYS A 352 -5.37 24.97 -12.32
CA LYS A 352 -6.39 24.20 -13.08
C LYS A 352 -6.94 23.05 -12.25
N VAL A 353 -8.22 22.77 -12.41
CA VAL A 353 -8.85 21.59 -11.79
C VAL A 353 -8.38 20.34 -12.54
N VAL A 354 -7.63 19.48 -11.86
CA VAL A 354 -7.14 18.20 -12.41
C VAL A 354 -8.12 17.07 -12.15
N LYS A 355 -8.80 17.12 -11.01
CA LYS A 355 -9.86 16.16 -10.68
C LYS A 355 -10.83 16.74 -9.66
N VAL A 356 -12.04 16.17 -9.62
CA VAL A 356 -13.03 16.42 -8.58
C VAL A 356 -13.30 15.11 -7.85
N VAL A 357 -13.25 15.15 -6.54
CA VAL A 357 -13.59 14.01 -5.69
C VAL A 357 -14.83 14.33 -4.89
N GLY A 358 -15.67 13.34 -4.66
CA GLY A 358 -16.88 13.55 -3.91
C GLY A 358 -17.45 12.26 -3.37
N TYR A 359 -18.59 12.42 -2.70
CA TYR A 359 -19.37 11.29 -2.22
C TYR A 359 -20.87 11.49 -2.46
N ILE A 360 -21.60 10.40 -2.38
CA ILE A 360 -23.04 10.33 -2.35
C ILE A 360 -23.43 9.42 -1.18
N ALA A 361 -24.35 9.87 -0.34
CA ALA A 361 -24.82 9.13 0.82
C ALA A 361 -26.34 9.02 0.82
N ASP A 362 -26.87 7.84 1.11
CA ASP A 362 -28.30 7.64 1.35
C ASP A 362 -28.65 8.16 2.75
N ILE A 363 -29.38 9.28 2.79
CA ILE A 363 -29.83 9.92 4.02
C ILE A 363 -31.37 9.78 4.23
N THR A 364 -31.97 8.83 3.53
CA THR A 364 -33.45 8.62 3.58
C THR A 364 -33.92 8.36 4.99
N GLU A 365 -33.23 7.47 5.71
CA GLU A 365 -33.59 7.15 7.11
C GLU A 365 -33.49 8.38 8.03
N ARG A 366 -32.45 9.19 7.87
CA ARG A 366 -32.31 10.44 8.63
C ARG A 366 -33.45 11.43 8.34
N LYS A 367 -33.80 11.60 7.05
CA LYS A 367 -34.90 12.49 6.64
C LYS A 367 -36.24 11.99 7.13
N THR A 368 -36.49 10.68 7.10
CA THR A 368 -37.72 10.10 7.65
C THR A 368 -37.80 10.34 9.15
N MET A 369 -36.71 10.11 9.89
CA MET A 369 -36.67 10.40 11.32
C MET A 369 -36.86 11.89 11.62
N GLU A 370 -36.23 12.79 10.86
CA GLU A 370 -36.43 14.24 11.00
C GLU A 370 -37.87 14.63 10.81
N GLU A 371 -38.58 14.02 9.83
CA GLU A 371 -40.00 14.26 9.56
C GLU A 371 -40.90 13.66 10.65
N GLU A 372 -40.60 12.45 11.13
CA GLU A 372 -41.28 11.83 12.26
C GLU A 372 -41.14 12.67 13.53
N ILE A 373 -39.92 13.11 13.86
CA ILE A 373 -39.64 13.97 15.01
C ILE A 373 -40.45 15.27 14.88
N ARG A 374 -40.48 15.87 13.69
CA ARG A 374 -41.26 17.07 13.42
C ARG A 374 -42.74 16.82 13.60
N ASN A 375 -43.27 15.69 13.09
CA ASN A 375 -44.66 15.32 13.23
C ASN A 375 -45.03 15.11 14.72
N LEU A 376 -44.23 14.35 15.46
CA LEU A 376 -44.40 14.15 16.90
C LEU A 376 -44.32 15.46 17.71
N ALA A 377 -43.48 16.38 17.29
CA ALA A 377 -43.30 17.67 17.96
C ALA A 377 -44.49 18.61 17.80
N TYR A 378 -45.25 18.53 16.69
CA TYR A 378 -46.28 19.50 16.33
C TYR A 378 -47.66 18.93 16.13
N PHE A 379 -47.81 17.64 15.95
CA PHE A 379 -49.09 16.98 15.70
C PHE A 379 -49.39 15.91 16.75
N ASP A 380 -50.67 15.68 16.99
CA ASP A 380 -51.16 14.57 17.80
C ASP A 380 -51.04 13.26 16.98
N PRO A 381 -50.38 12.22 17.49
CA PRO A 381 -50.10 11.00 16.70
C PRO A 381 -51.35 10.19 16.38
N LEU A 382 -52.44 10.36 17.15
CA LEU A 382 -53.71 9.63 16.96
C LEU A 382 -54.58 10.29 15.89
N THR A 383 -54.79 11.60 16.02
CA THR A 383 -55.76 12.34 15.19
C THR A 383 -55.11 13.10 14.03
N ALA A 384 -53.81 13.18 13.99
CA ALA A 384 -53.01 14.01 13.06
C ALA A 384 -53.35 15.51 13.12
N LEU A 385 -54.11 15.96 14.12
CA LEU A 385 -54.35 17.37 14.37
C LEU A 385 -53.14 18.06 15.00
N PRO A 386 -52.98 19.38 14.87
CA PRO A 386 -52.10 20.16 15.69
C PRO A 386 -52.19 19.79 17.17
N ASN A 387 -51.00 19.54 17.78
CA ASN A 387 -50.93 19.29 19.22
C ASN A 387 -50.91 20.61 20.00
N ARG A 388 -50.78 20.55 21.32
CA ARG A 388 -50.76 21.72 22.21
C ARG A 388 -49.68 22.73 21.84
N ARG A 389 -48.50 22.27 21.38
CA ARG A 389 -47.41 23.17 20.96
C ARG A 389 -47.76 23.93 19.70
N MET A 390 -48.20 23.24 18.66
CA MET A 390 -48.63 23.84 17.40
C MET A 390 -49.85 24.76 17.58
N LEU A 391 -50.78 24.39 18.46
CA LEU A 391 -51.90 25.26 18.84
C LEU A 391 -51.42 26.59 19.39
N THR A 392 -50.41 26.58 20.29
CA THR A 392 -49.84 27.79 20.87
C THR A 392 -49.26 28.70 19.77
N ASP A 393 -48.49 28.14 18.85
CA ASP A 393 -47.93 28.90 17.72
C ASP A 393 -49.02 29.47 16.80
N ARG A 394 -50.06 28.67 16.51
CA ARG A 394 -51.19 29.08 15.67
C ARG A 394 -52.04 30.16 16.32
N LEU A 395 -52.34 30.05 17.62
CA LEU A 395 -53.09 31.05 18.36
C LEU A 395 -52.32 32.37 18.45
N GLN A 396 -51.00 32.32 18.65
CA GLN A 396 -50.13 33.51 18.65
C GLN A 396 -50.13 34.21 17.28
N ALA A 397 -50.07 33.43 16.20
CA ALA A 397 -50.21 33.96 14.84
C ALA A 397 -51.60 34.56 14.58
N ALA A 398 -52.64 33.95 15.11
CA ALA A 398 -54.04 34.45 15.02
C ALA A 398 -54.19 35.77 15.74
N ILE A 399 -53.66 35.94 16.96
CA ILE A 399 -53.65 37.19 17.73
C ILE A 399 -52.94 38.31 16.93
N ALA A 400 -51.75 38.03 16.41
CA ALA A 400 -50.99 39.00 15.58
C ALA A 400 -51.74 39.35 14.27
N SER A 401 -52.46 38.40 13.67
CA SER A 401 -53.28 38.65 12.48
C SER A 401 -54.49 39.53 12.81
N SER A 402 -55.16 39.28 13.94
CA SER A 402 -56.25 40.05 14.45
C SER A 402 -55.89 41.51 14.71
N GLU A 403 -54.67 41.74 15.28
CA GLU A 403 -54.13 43.06 15.52
C GLU A 403 -53.94 43.84 14.21
N ARG A 404 -53.35 43.23 13.20
CA ARG A 404 -53.09 43.88 11.90
C ARG A 404 -54.34 44.18 11.10
N SER A 405 -55.32 43.25 11.14
CA SER A 405 -56.55 43.34 10.34
C SER A 405 -57.64 44.15 11.03
N GLY A 406 -57.60 44.31 12.35
CA GLY A 406 -58.68 44.89 13.16
C GLY A 406 -59.86 43.92 13.32
N ASN A 407 -59.78 42.73 12.83
CA ASN A 407 -60.85 41.70 12.92
C ASN A 407 -60.71 40.89 14.22
N TYR A 408 -61.86 40.39 14.72
CA TYR A 408 -61.81 39.48 15.86
C TYR A 408 -61.29 38.07 15.45
N GLY A 409 -60.64 37.38 16.39
CA GLY A 409 -60.46 35.95 16.40
C GLY A 409 -61.39 35.31 17.45
N GLY A 410 -61.63 34.01 17.27
CA GLY A 410 -62.45 33.22 18.26
C GLY A 410 -61.61 32.00 18.71
N LEU A 411 -61.84 31.61 19.97
CA LEU A 411 -61.31 30.36 20.49
C LEU A 411 -62.44 29.56 21.09
N ILE A 412 -62.55 28.30 20.65
CA ILE A 412 -63.53 27.34 21.18
C ILE A 412 -62.70 26.23 21.83
N TYR A 413 -62.91 26.04 23.13
CA TYR A 413 -62.33 24.89 23.86
C TYR A 413 -63.45 23.86 24.03
N LEU A 414 -63.20 22.62 23.76
CA LEU A 414 -64.27 21.59 23.82
C LEU A 414 -63.73 20.28 24.40
N ASP A 415 -64.61 19.55 25.04
CA ASP A 415 -64.31 18.25 25.66
C ASP A 415 -65.51 17.31 25.36
N LEU A 416 -65.15 16.06 25.01
CA LEU A 416 -66.18 15.06 24.67
C LEU A 416 -66.79 14.50 25.93
N ASP A 417 -68.09 14.69 26.05
CA ASP A 417 -68.85 14.26 27.23
C ASP A 417 -68.93 12.74 27.34
N ASN A 418 -68.67 12.20 28.54
CA ASN A 418 -68.76 10.77 28.83
C ASN A 418 -67.78 9.89 27.98
N PHE A 419 -66.67 10.41 27.60
CA PHE A 419 -65.64 9.65 26.86
C PHE A 419 -65.05 8.48 27.67
N LYS A 420 -64.78 8.68 28.98
CA LYS A 420 -64.23 7.63 29.85
C LYS A 420 -65.13 6.37 29.91
N PRO A 421 -66.43 6.43 30.08
CA PRO A 421 -67.34 5.26 30.05
C PRO A 421 -67.20 4.43 28.75
N LEU A 422 -67.01 5.06 27.59
CA LEU A 422 -66.79 4.33 26.36
C LEU A 422 -65.49 3.48 26.45
N ASN A 423 -64.39 4.07 26.93
CA ASN A 423 -63.13 3.35 27.12
C ASN A 423 -63.32 2.19 28.14
N ASP A 424 -63.99 2.43 29.22
CA ASP A 424 -64.23 1.42 30.27
C ASP A 424 -65.10 0.24 29.78
N THR A 425 -66.04 0.48 28.82
CA THR A 425 -66.91 -0.54 28.30
C THR A 425 -66.36 -1.25 27.06
N HIS A 426 -65.80 -0.53 26.15
CA HIS A 426 -65.39 -1.03 24.82
C HIS A 426 -63.84 -1.02 24.58
N GLY A 427 -63.11 -0.62 25.59
CA GLY A 427 -61.64 -0.54 25.52
C GLY A 427 -61.06 0.71 24.81
N HIS A 428 -59.80 0.99 25.01
CA HIS A 428 -59.13 2.18 24.47
C HIS A 428 -59.16 2.28 22.94
N ALA A 429 -59.21 1.15 22.23
CA ALA A 429 -59.31 1.16 20.77
C ALA A 429 -60.62 1.79 20.24
N ALA A 430 -61.70 1.61 20.95
CA ALA A 430 -63.00 2.26 20.61
C ALA A 430 -62.98 3.77 20.89
N GLY A 431 -62.29 4.18 21.97
CA GLY A 431 -62.08 5.59 22.27
C GLY A 431 -61.16 6.26 21.23
N ASP A 432 -60.14 5.60 20.79
CA ASP A 432 -59.23 6.10 19.72
C ASP A 432 -59.99 6.32 18.40
N LEU A 433 -60.89 5.40 18.02
CA LEU A 433 -61.74 5.55 16.84
C LEU A 433 -62.66 6.73 16.97
N LEU A 434 -63.25 6.93 18.16
CA LEU A 434 -64.14 8.08 18.44
C LEU A 434 -63.38 9.39 18.32
N LEU A 435 -62.17 9.49 18.88
CA LEU A 435 -61.29 10.68 18.79
C LEU A 435 -60.92 11.00 17.34
N ILE A 436 -60.56 10.00 16.54
CA ILE A 436 -60.31 10.16 15.11
C ILE A 436 -61.52 10.68 14.36
N GLU A 437 -62.72 10.12 14.64
CA GLU A 437 -63.90 10.54 13.97
C GLU A 437 -64.36 11.96 14.43
N ALA A 438 -64.22 12.29 15.71
CA ALA A 438 -64.47 13.63 16.23
C ALA A 438 -63.51 14.66 15.55
N ALA A 439 -62.23 14.34 15.41
CA ALA A 439 -61.29 15.19 14.70
C ALA A 439 -61.69 15.46 13.24
N LYS A 440 -62.15 14.44 12.51
CA LYS A 440 -62.72 14.60 11.15
C LYS A 440 -63.95 15.51 11.11
N ARG A 441 -64.87 15.30 12.00
CA ARG A 441 -66.08 16.12 12.09
C ARG A 441 -65.74 17.58 12.39
N LEU A 442 -64.84 17.83 13.31
CA LEU A 442 -64.38 19.17 13.63
C LEU A 442 -63.74 19.88 12.40
N LEU A 443 -62.90 19.19 11.66
CA LEU A 443 -62.28 19.73 10.43
C LEU A 443 -63.30 20.09 9.36
N HIS A 444 -64.45 19.36 9.27
CA HIS A 444 -65.51 19.66 8.33
C HIS A 444 -66.42 20.84 8.79
N CYS A 445 -66.35 21.21 10.07
CA CYS A 445 -67.13 22.34 10.59
C CYS A 445 -66.44 23.70 10.36
N VAL A 446 -65.15 23.74 10.15
CA VAL A 446 -64.37 24.97 10.11
C VAL A 446 -63.74 25.21 8.71
N ARG A 447 -63.26 26.42 8.47
CA ARG A 447 -62.60 26.81 7.21
C ARG A 447 -61.09 26.36 7.21
N GLN A 448 -60.48 26.32 6.06
CA GLN A 448 -59.06 25.96 5.92
C GLN A 448 -58.13 26.92 6.67
N ILE A 449 -58.52 28.19 6.86
CA ILE A 449 -57.73 29.18 7.61
C ILE A 449 -57.83 29.01 9.12
N ASP A 450 -58.87 28.28 9.62
CA ASP A 450 -59.06 27.99 11.02
C ASP A 450 -58.15 26.83 11.46
N THR A 451 -57.94 26.73 12.76
CA THR A 451 -57.07 25.66 13.29
C THR A 451 -57.90 24.80 14.26
N VAL A 452 -57.90 23.48 14.02
CA VAL A 452 -58.38 22.49 14.97
C VAL A 452 -57.19 21.82 15.61
N ALA A 453 -57.12 21.74 16.91
CA ALA A 453 -56.03 21.10 17.66
C ALA A 453 -56.62 20.14 18.71
N ARG A 454 -55.81 19.12 19.07
CA ARG A 454 -56.09 18.25 20.24
C ARG A 454 -55.04 18.53 21.29
N THR A 455 -55.45 18.90 22.49
CA THR A 455 -54.57 19.29 23.60
C THR A 455 -54.18 18.12 24.50
N GLY A 456 -54.95 17.04 24.46
CA GLY A 456 -54.74 15.79 25.20
C GLY A 456 -56.07 15.15 25.60
N GLY A 457 -56.07 13.84 25.86
CA GLY A 457 -57.29 13.12 26.24
C GLY A 457 -58.40 13.29 25.23
N ASP A 458 -59.54 13.79 25.69
CA ASP A 458 -60.76 14.10 24.97
C ASP A 458 -60.97 15.59 24.70
N GLU A 459 -59.92 16.41 24.92
CA GLU A 459 -59.92 17.85 24.74
C GLU A 459 -59.47 18.29 23.35
N PHE A 460 -60.30 19.14 22.71
CA PHE A 460 -59.93 19.78 21.45
C PHE A 460 -60.07 21.31 21.57
N VAL A 461 -59.36 22.03 20.73
CA VAL A 461 -59.40 23.49 20.65
C VAL A 461 -59.54 23.91 19.20
N VAL A 462 -60.43 24.83 18.93
CA VAL A 462 -60.65 25.43 17.61
C VAL A 462 -60.28 26.91 17.69
N VAL A 463 -59.40 27.36 16.82
CA VAL A 463 -59.02 28.77 16.64
C VAL A 463 -59.69 29.27 15.35
N LEU A 464 -60.57 30.23 15.47
CA LEU A 464 -61.26 30.88 14.35
C LEU A 464 -60.48 32.17 13.98
N ASN A 465 -60.15 32.28 12.71
CA ASN A 465 -59.40 33.41 12.19
C ASN A 465 -60.28 34.37 11.39
N GLY A 466 -60.04 35.69 11.51
CA GLY A 466 -60.59 36.70 10.62
C GLY A 466 -62.11 36.75 10.68
N LEU A 467 -62.71 36.69 11.87
CA LEU A 467 -64.11 37.00 12.10
C LEU A 467 -64.39 38.51 11.83
N SER A 468 -65.63 38.91 11.88
CA SER A 468 -65.97 40.34 11.66
C SER A 468 -65.22 41.29 12.57
N SER A 469 -64.97 42.53 12.09
CA SER A 469 -64.43 43.64 12.90
C SER A 469 -65.40 44.18 13.96
N LYS A 470 -66.72 43.91 13.82
CA LYS A 470 -67.78 44.28 14.79
C LYS A 470 -67.98 43.11 15.77
N VAL A 471 -67.90 43.41 17.06
CA VAL A 471 -68.01 42.38 18.13
C VAL A 471 -69.29 41.57 18.06
N SER A 472 -70.45 42.21 17.80
CA SER A 472 -71.78 41.55 17.73
C SER A 472 -71.82 40.56 16.56
N THR A 473 -71.25 40.90 15.41
CA THR A 473 -71.22 40.02 14.24
C THR A 473 -70.23 38.90 14.46
N ALA A 474 -69.02 39.21 15.01
CA ALA A 474 -68.00 38.21 15.34
C ALA A 474 -68.55 37.19 16.38
N ALA A 475 -69.29 37.66 17.36
CA ALA A 475 -69.93 36.77 18.33
C ALA A 475 -71.01 35.85 17.67
N ALA A 476 -71.79 36.37 16.76
CA ALA A 476 -72.75 35.58 16.01
C ALA A 476 -72.11 34.55 15.08
N GLU A 477 -71.00 34.92 14.41
CA GLU A 477 -70.20 33.99 13.59
C GLU A 477 -69.59 32.89 14.45
N CYS A 478 -68.96 33.22 15.59
CA CYS A 478 -68.40 32.24 16.52
C CYS A 478 -69.49 31.33 17.10
N GLN A 479 -70.67 31.88 17.43
CA GLN A 479 -71.84 31.15 17.91
C GLN A 479 -72.36 30.16 16.86
N HIS A 480 -72.46 30.58 15.60
CA HIS A 480 -72.91 29.74 14.50
C HIS A 480 -71.94 28.55 14.30
N ILE A 481 -70.59 28.79 14.30
CA ILE A 481 -69.59 27.72 14.15
C ILE A 481 -69.68 26.79 15.37
N SER A 482 -69.79 27.32 16.58
CA SER A 482 -69.86 26.50 17.79
C SER A 482 -71.13 25.61 17.79
N ALA A 483 -72.27 26.12 17.33
CA ALA A 483 -73.50 25.35 17.18
C ALA A 483 -73.39 24.26 16.12
N LYS A 484 -72.70 24.55 14.97
CA LYS A 484 -72.39 23.56 13.93
C LYS A 484 -71.53 22.45 14.46
N ILE A 485 -70.47 22.78 15.23
CA ILE A 485 -69.57 21.82 15.88
C ILE A 485 -70.39 20.95 16.86
N LEU A 486 -71.20 21.53 17.74
CA LEU A 486 -72.02 20.80 18.71
C LEU A 486 -72.91 19.82 18.02
N ALA A 487 -73.67 20.25 16.99
CA ALA A 487 -74.58 19.41 16.22
C ALA A 487 -73.83 18.24 15.54
N ALA A 488 -72.65 18.51 14.93
CA ALA A 488 -71.83 17.49 14.26
C ALA A 488 -71.31 16.45 15.24
N LEU A 489 -70.86 16.87 16.42
CA LEU A 489 -70.34 15.96 17.44
C LEU A 489 -71.41 15.15 18.13
N SER A 490 -72.64 15.66 18.18
CA SER A 490 -73.78 14.95 18.77
C SER A 490 -74.42 13.88 17.85
N MET A 491 -74.02 13.82 16.58
CA MET A 491 -74.47 12.77 15.65
C MET A 491 -73.90 11.40 16.06
N PRO A 492 -74.65 10.30 15.86
CA PRO A 492 -74.16 8.96 16.18
C PRO A 492 -72.84 8.65 15.56
N TYR A 493 -71.95 8.03 16.33
CA TYR A 493 -70.62 7.54 15.86
C TYR A 493 -70.78 6.08 15.49
N ARG A 494 -70.33 5.72 14.29
CA ARG A 494 -70.19 4.33 13.86
C ARG A 494 -68.73 3.98 13.92
N LEU A 495 -68.30 3.34 15.00
CA LEU A 495 -66.94 2.98 15.28
C LEU A 495 -66.68 1.58 14.72
N SER A 496 -66.02 1.48 13.59
CA SER A 496 -65.58 0.21 12.99
C SER A 496 -64.06 0.09 12.98
N ALA A 497 -63.55 -1.06 13.35
CA ALA A 497 -62.13 -1.34 13.19
C ALA A 497 -61.71 -1.26 11.70
N ALA A 498 -60.40 -1.01 11.45
CA ALA A 498 -59.85 -0.78 10.13
C ALA A 498 -60.26 -1.86 9.09
N PRO A 499 -60.30 -1.53 7.77
CA PRO A 499 -60.79 -2.40 6.68
C PRO A 499 -60.14 -3.76 6.56
N ASN A 500 -58.95 -3.97 7.17
CA ASN A 500 -58.15 -5.21 7.08
C ASN A 500 -58.06 -6.00 8.41
N GLY A 501 -58.86 -5.64 9.43
CA GLY A 501 -58.98 -6.34 10.71
C GLY A 501 -60.12 -7.35 10.76
N PRO A 502 -60.24 -8.15 11.84
CA PRO A 502 -61.39 -9.04 12.02
C PRO A 502 -62.68 -8.22 11.98
N GLN A 503 -63.69 -8.67 11.19
CA GLN A 503 -64.95 -8.02 11.04
C GLN A 503 -65.72 -8.07 12.38
N VAL A 504 -65.48 -7.09 13.24
CA VAL A 504 -66.26 -6.84 14.42
C VAL A 504 -67.44 -5.92 14.00
N PRO A 505 -68.65 -6.19 14.37
CA PRO A 505 -69.81 -5.30 14.04
C PRO A 505 -69.49 -3.89 14.54
N PRO A 506 -69.84 -2.84 13.75
CA PRO A 506 -69.61 -1.46 14.14
C PRO A 506 -70.29 -1.14 15.44
N ILE A 507 -69.56 -0.53 16.37
CA ILE A 507 -70.17 -0.03 17.63
C ILE A 507 -70.86 1.27 17.30
N GLU A 508 -72.15 1.33 17.52
CA GLU A 508 -72.92 2.58 17.45
C GLU A 508 -72.86 3.25 18.83
N HIS A 509 -72.32 4.46 18.90
CA HIS A 509 -72.09 5.19 20.15
C HIS A 509 -72.61 6.62 20.02
N HIS A 510 -73.26 7.12 21.07
CA HIS A 510 -73.66 8.49 21.18
C HIS A 510 -72.78 9.24 22.16
N CYS A 511 -72.06 10.24 21.66
CA CYS A 511 -71.26 11.13 22.47
C CYS A 511 -71.62 12.57 22.16
N THR A 512 -71.74 13.39 23.19
CA THR A 512 -71.93 14.84 23.05
C THR A 512 -70.66 15.58 23.43
N ALA A 513 -70.61 16.88 23.31
CA ALA A 513 -69.51 17.69 23.72
C ALA A 513 -69.92 18.94 24.51
N SER A 514 -69.07 19.34 25.44
CA SER A 514 -69.23 20.62 26.14
C SER A 514 -68.26 21.63 25.55
N LEU A 515 -68.79 22.77 25.09
CA LEU A 515 -67.97 23.79 24.40
C LEU A 515 -67.92 25.09 25.21
N GLY A 516 -66.78 25.67 25.34
CA GLY A 516 -66.52 27.02 25.87
C GLY A 516 -65.96 27.93 24.81
N ALA A 517 -66.53 29.06 24.52
CA ALA A 517 -66.10 29.97 23.47
C ALA A 517 -65.78 31.37 24.01
N THR A 518 -64.70 31.96 23.46
CA THR A 518 -64.30 33.34 23.74
C THR A 518 -63.87 34.05 22.47
N LEU A 519 -63.91 35.37 22.43
CA LEU A 519 -63.37 36.20 21.37
C LEU A 519 -62.15 36.93 21.88
N PHE A 520 -61.22 37.23 20.92
CA PHE A 520 -60.10 38.04 21.19
C PHE A 520 -59.88 39.03 20.04
N LYS A 521 -59.23 40.19 20.36
CA LYS A 521 -58.86 41.19 19.35
C LYS A 521 -57.48 41.76 19.70
N GLY A 522 -56.58 41.65 18.76
CA GLY A 522 -55.20 42.13 18.98
C GLY A 522 -54.57 41.57 20.25
N GLN A 523 -53.84 42.39 20.95
CA GLN A 523 -53.11 42.05 22.18
C GLN A 523 -53.89 42.40 23.46
N ASP A 524 -55.20 42.67 23.37
CA ASP A 524 -56.03 43.01 24.54
C ASP A 524 -56.03 41.91 25.61
N LEU A 525 -55.77 40.66 25.20
CA LEU A 525 -55.64 39.48 26.07
C LEU A 525 -54.35 38.70 25.73
N CYS A 526 -53.64 38.25 26.74
CA CYS A 526 -52.54 37.33 26.49
C CYS A 526 -53.08 35.93 26.11
N LEU A 527 -52.25 35.14 25.40
CA LEU A 527 -52.59 33.80 24.96
C LEU A 527 -53.11 32.93 26.10
N HIS A 528 -52.50 33.02 27.28
CA HIS A 528 -52.89 32.26 28.46
C HIS A 528 -54.30 32.63 28.93
N ASP A 529 -54.64 33.94 28.91
CA ASP A 529 -55.93 34.41 29.34
C ASP A 529 -57.04 34.01 28.38
N ILE A 530 -56.79 34.01 27.04
CA ILE A 530 -57.71 33.55 26.02
C ILE A 530 -58.03 32.06 26.25
N MET A 531 -57.02 31.24 26.43
CA MET A 531 -57.18 29.81 26.70
C MET A 531 -57.97 29.56 28.00
N LYS A 532 -57.59 30.25 29.08
CA LYS A 532 -58.23 30.14 30.38
C LYS A 532 -59.73 30.56 30.38
N LYS A 533 -60.07 31.60 29.62
CA LYS A 533 -61.47 32.05 29.52
C LYS A 533 -62.32 31.03 28.78
N ALA A 534 -61.80 30.47 27.66
CA ALA A 534 -62.52 29.45 26.92
C ALA A 534 -62.70 28.16 27.74
N ASP A 535 -61.63 27.72 28.44
CA ASP A 535 -61.67 26.55 29.32
C ASP A 535 -62.64 26.74 30.48
N ALA A 536 -62.68 27.91 31.16
CA ALA A 536 -63.61 28.23 32.19
C ALA A 536 -65.12 28.19 31.67
N ALA A 537 -65.32 28.70 30.46
CA ALA A 537 -66.66 28.65 29.83
C ALA A 537 -67.07 27.19 29.50
N MET A 538 -66.14 26.36 29.03
CA MET A 538 -66.34 24.92 28.79
C MET A 538 -66.70 24.21 30.08
N TYR A 539 -66.03 24.50 31.19
CA TYR A 539 -66.38 23.93 32.49
C TYR A 539 -67.73 24.34 32.95
N GLN A 540 -68.14 25.59 32.69
CA GLN A 540 -69.53 26.04 32.96
C GLN A 540 -70.52 25.27 32.08
N ALA A 541 -70.22 24.98 30.81
CA ALA A 541 -71.08 24.15 29.97
C ALA A 541 -71.24 22.73 30.53
N LYS A 542 -70.21 22.12 31.08
CA LYS A 542 -70.29 20.83 31.78
C LYS A 542 -71.13 20.89 33.02
N ALA A 543 -70.97 21.93 33.87
CA ALA A 543 -71.74 22.12 35.08
C ALA A 543 -73.23 22.41 34.81
N ALA A 544 -73.54 23.07 33.72
CA ALA A 544 -74.93 23.40 33.32
C ALA A 544 -75.70 22.24 32.67
N GLY A 545 -75.09 21.03 32.59
CA GLY A 545 -75.77 19.83 32.10
C GLY A 545 -75.31 19.28 30.81
N ARG A 546 -74.07 19.69 30.40
CA ARG A 546 -73.32 19.20 29.17
C ARG A 546 -74.07 19.49 27.86
N ASN A 547 -73.57 18.95 26.75
CA ASN A 547 -74.14 19.06 25.40
C ASN A 547 -74.63 20.48 25.06
N ARG A 548 -73.76 21.48 25.28
CA ARG A 548 -74.03 22.89 25.04
C ARG A 548 -72.81 23.72 24.80
N VAL A 549 -73.03 24.91 24.29
CA VAL A 549 -72.03 25.96 24.15
C VAL A 549 -72.26 27.00 25.25
N GLN A 550 -71.15 27.36 25.95
CA GLN A 550 -71.14 28.47 26.88
C GLN A 550 -70.15 29.52 26.38
N PHE A 551 -70.57 30.79 26.41
CA PHE A 551 -69.68 31.89 26.07
C PHE A 551 -69.08 32.53 27.33
N ASP A 552 -67.85 33.04 27.23
CA ASP A 552 -67.27 33.83 28.30
C ASP A 552 -68.15 35.02 28.67
N ALA A 553 -68.26 35.30 29.96
CA ALA A 553 -69.17 36.31 30.53
C ALA A 553 -69.01 37.72 29.92
N ALA A 554 -67.83 38.03 29.34
CA ALA A 554 -67.62 39.31 28.66
C ALA A 554 -68.38 39.47 27.34
N LEU A 555 -68.99 38.39 26.79
CA LEU A 555 -69.75 38.39 25.54
C LEU A 555 -71.31 38.34 25.77
N GLY A 556 -71.76 38.43 27.02
CA GLY A 556 -73.15 38.45 27.37
C GLY A 556 -73.85 37.09 27.24
N GLY A 557 -74.18 36.49 28.37
CA GLY A 557 -74.68 35.13 28.49
C GLY A 557 -75.88 34.82 27.65
N HIS A 558 -75.71 34.22 26.51
CA HIS A 558 -76.78 33.51 25.79
C HIS A 558 -76.42 32.01 25.80
N ASN A 559 -77.14 31.29 26.63
CA ASN A 559 -77.16 29.83 26.64
C ASN A 559 -77.95 29.33 25.42
N LEU A 560 -77.28 28.63 24.49
CA LEU A 560 -77.97 27.87 23.45
C LEU A 560 -78.23 26.45 23.95
N ASP A 561 -79.50 26.10 24.06
CA ASP A 561 -80.00 24.72 24.24
C ASP A 561 -79.99 23.99 22.89
N PRO A 562 -79.65 22.68 22.80
CA PRO A 562 -79.62 21.90 21.57
C PRO A 562 -80.92 21.97 20.74
N SER A 563 -82.07 22.19 21.37
CA SER A 563 -83.34 22.37 20.68
C SER A 563 -83.38 23.58 19.75
N SER A 564 -82.51 24.59 19.97
CA SER A 564 -82.41 25.78 19.12
C SER A 564 -81.51 25.61 17.93
N ALA A 565 -80.61 24.59 17.95
CA ALA A 565 -79.62 24.32 16.86
C ALA A 565 -80.35 23.69 15.64
N HIS A 566 -81.39 22.94 15.80
CA HIS A 566 -82.15 22.35 14.70
C HIS A 566 -82.89 23.38 13.83
N LEU A 567 -83.16 24.56 14.34
CA LEU A 567 -83.88 25.65 13.63
C LEU A 567 -82.90 26.52 12.75
N LEU A 568 -81.61 26.35 12.88
CA LEU A 568 -80.56 27.15 12.13
C LEU A 568 -79.94 26.38 10.98
N LEU A 569 -80.32 25.14 10.72
CA LEU A 569 -79.76 24.28 9.65
C LEU A 569 -80.71 24.13 8.42
N ASN A 570 -81.76 24.91 8.32
CA ASN A 570 -82.63 25.04 7.12
C ASN A 570 -82.31 26.32 6.35
#